data_0105a29574cf41dc90017dd46797b979
#
_entry.id   0105a29574cf41dc90017dd46797b979
#
_cell.length_a   1.000
_cell.length_b   1.000
_cell.length_c   1.000
_cell.angle_alpha   90.00
_cell.angle_beta   90.00
_cell.angle_gamma   90.00
#
_symmetry.space_group_name_H-M   'P 1'
#
loop_
_entity.id
_entity.type
_entity.pdbx_description
1 polymer ?
#
loop_
_entity_poly.entity_id
_entity_poly.type
_entity_poly.pdbx_seq_one_letter_code
_entity_poly.pdbx_strand_id
1 'polypeptide(L)'
;MKKLGFLLAFFATSWSVAQQPRSSVYIEPQQGFETYLAAAISKKGVPVDVVTDQSKATYVLRSAPVEVKSESTGGKIARCLFADCVGIEDKGNVSVQLIETSSTKMVWAYSVNKQRGGSKNEQAMAEAVAKHFKDYVKK
;
A
#
# COMPACT_ATOMS: atom_id res chain seq x y z
N MET A 1 -39.70 -50.41 36.21
CA MET A 1 -38.34 -49.91 35.93
C MET A 1 -38.47 -48.87 34.78
N LYS A 2 -38.50 -47.60 35.14
CA LYS A 2 -38.62 -46.48 34.13
C LYS A 2 -37.23 -45.99 33.83
N LYS A 3 -36.76 -46.20 32.57
CA LYS A 3 -35.51 -45.64 32.06
C LYS A 3 -35.78 -44.22 31.59
N LEU A 4 -35.24 -43.23 32.30
CA LEU A 4 -35.27 -41.82 31.94
C LEU A 4 -34.11 -41.56 30.97
N GLY A 5 -34.42 -41.37 29.69
CA GLY A 5 -33.46 -40.95 28.66
C GLY A 5 -33.23 -39.45 28.72
N PHE A 6 -32.02 -39.03 29.10
CA PHE A 6 -31.61 -37.64 29.15
C PHE A 6 -31.11 -37.22 27.76
N LEU A 7 -31.92 -36.43 27.04
CA LEU A 7 -31.59 -35.92 25.72
C LEU A 7 -30.79 -34.62 25.90
N LEU A 8 -29.46 -34.69 25.71
CA LEU A 8 -28.56 -33.54 25.71
C LEU A 8 -28.67 -32.84 24.33
N ALA A 9 -29.44 -31.76 24.28
CA ALA A 9 -29.47 -30.88 23.11
C ALA A 9 -28.21 -29.99 23.11
N PHE A 10 -27.28 -30.27 22.18
CA PHE A 10 -26.14 -29.41 21.91
C PHE A 10 -26.62 -28.18 21.10
N PHE A 11 -26.74 -27.04 21.77
CA PHE A 11 -26.88 -25.73 21.09
C PHE A 11 -25.52 -25.31 20.55
N ALA A 12 -25.31 -25.52 19.23
CA ALA A 12 -24.21 -24.94 18.49
C ALA A 12 -24.50 -23.45 18.31
N THR A 13 -23.95 -22.61 19.16
CA THR A 13 -23.98 -21.16 18.99
C THR A 13 -22.98 -20.80 17.87
N SER A 14 -23.49 -20.59 16.65
CA SER A 14 -22.73 -20.05 15.54
C SER A 14 -22.36 -18.59 15.84
N TRP A 15 -21.11 -18.34 16.19
CA TRP A 15 -20.57 -17.00 16.33
C TRP A 15 -20.37 -16.45 14.91
N SER A 16 -21.36 -15.72 14.41
CA SER A 16 -21.19 -14.89 13.21
C SER A 16 -20.24 -13.76 13.55
N VAL A 17 -18.98 -13.89 13.17
CA VAL A 17 -18.03 -12.78 13.19
C VAL A 17 -18.52 -11.78 12.16
N ALA A 18 -19.14 -10.70 12.61
CA ALA A 18 -19.52 -9.59 11.76
C ALA A 18 -18.24 -8.98 11.17
N GLN A 19 -17.94 -9.29 9.91
CA GLN A 19 -16.87 -8.64 9.18
C GLN A 19 -17.28 -7.16 9.00
N GLN A 20 -16.55 -6.26 9.64
CA GLN A 20 -16.70 -4.84 9.39
C GLN A 20 -16.52 -4.59 7.88
N PRO A 21 -17.43 -3.82 7.24
CA PRO A 21 -17.30 -3.50 5.83
C PRO A 21 -15.97 -2.78 5.61
N ARG A 22 -15.09 -3.40 4.81
CA ARG A 22 -13.82 -2.79 4.45
C ARG A 22 -14.06 -1.69 3.43
N SER A 23 -13.37 -0.57 3.58
CA SER A 23 -13.43 0.49 2.60
C SER A 23 -12.82 0.05 1.29
N SER A 24 -13.49 0.33 0.17
CA SER A 24 -12.98 0.03 -1.16
C SER A 24 -12.08 1.15 -1.65
N VAL A 25 -10.91 0.78 -2.18
CA VAL A 25 -9.89 1.71 -2.65
C VAL A 25 -9.52 1.38 -4.10
N TYR A 26 -9.67 2.36 -4.98
CA TYR A 26 -9.13 2.32 -6.33
C TYR A 26 -7.74 2.96 -6.36
N ILE A 27 -6.77 2.28 -6.97
CA ILE A 27 -5.42 2.83 -7.15
C ILE A 27 -5.33 3.38 -8.56
N GLU A 28 -5.12 4.68 -8.69
CA GLU A 28 -4.99 5.33 -9.99
C GLU A 28 -3.71 4.88 -10.70
N PRO A 29 -3.79 4.48 -12.00
CA PRO A 29 -2.62 4.05 -12.75
C PRO A 29 -1.56 5.14 -12.84
N GLN A 30 -0.32 4.81 -12.49
CA GLN A 30 0.82 5.73 -12.50
C GLN A 30 2.10 5.02 -12.94
N GLN A 31 2.29 4.86 -14.25
CA GLN A 31 3.52 4.34 -14.87
C GLN A 31 4.03 3.02 -14.28
N GLY A 32 3.11 2.16 -13.77
CA GLY A 32 3.44 0.87 -13.17
C GLY A 32 3.59 0.89 -11.64
N PHE A 33 3.71 2.06 -11.01
CA PHE A 33 3.83 2.15 -9.54
C PHE A 33 2.59 1.61 -8.81
N GLU A 34 1.39 1.73 -9.41
CA GLU A 34 0.15 1.17 -8.89
C GLU A 34 0.23 -0.33 -8.63
N THR A 35 0.99 -1.07 -9.44
CA THR A 35 1.18 -2.52 -9.26
C THR A 35 1.99 -2.82 -8.00
N TYR A 36 3.09 -2.09 -7.80
CA TYR A 36 3.89 -2.20 -6.57
C TYR A 36 3.07 -1.82 -5.33
N LEU A 37 2.24 -0.78 -5.45
CA LEU A 37 1.43 -0.29 -4.35
C LEU A 37 0.32 -1.27 -3.99
N ALA A 38 -0.38 -1.85 -4.98
CA ALA A 38 -1.39 -2.90 -4.76
C ALA A 38 -0.77 -4.13 -4.08
N ALA A 39 0.39 -4.59 -4.57
CA ALA A 39 1.12 -5.71 -3.98
C ALA A 39 1.57 -5.40 -2.53
N ALA A 40 2.03 -4.19 -2.27
CA ALA A 40 2.45 -3.77 -0.93
C ALA A 40 1.28 -3.68 0.05
N ILE A 41 0.13 -3.15 -0.37
CA ILE A 41 -1.12 -3.08 0.41
C ILE A 41 -1.55 -4.49 0.81
N SER A 42 -1.57 -5.43 -0.14
CA SER A 42 -1.89 -6.84 0.11
C SER A 42 -0.89 -7.48 1.07
N LYS A 43 0.42 -7.36 0.79
CA LYS A 43 1.51 -7.93 1.61
C LYS A 43 1.50 -7.42 3.05
N LYS A 44 1.22 -6.14 3.26
CA LYS A 44 1.16 -5.53 4.60
C LYS A 44 -0.16 -5.81 5.33
N GLY A 45 -1.15 -6.41 4.66
CA GLY A 45 -2.46 -6.67 5.22
C GLY A 45 -3.15 -5.37 5.67
N VAL A 46 -3.22 -4.39 4.78
CA VAL A 46 -4.00 -3.17 4.99
C VAL A 46 -5.48 -3.56 4.95
N PRO A 47 -6.31 -3.17 5.93
CA PRO A 47 -7.72 -3.61 6.00
C PRO A 47 -8.61 -2.81 5.03
N VAL A 48 -8.29 -2.86 3.74
CA VAL A 48 -9.06 -2.27 2.63
C VAL A 48 -9.23 -3.28 1.51
N ASP A 49 -10.26 -3.10 0.69
CA ASP A 49 -10.48 -3.89 -0.51
C ASP A 49 -10.02 -3.07 -1.73
N VAL A 50 -8.96 -3.55 -2.40
CA VAL A 50 -8.48 -2.92 -3.63
C VAL A 50 -9.39 -3.32 -4.77
N VAL A 51 -10.00 -2.33 -5.43
CA VAL A 51 -10.91 -2.50 -6.56
C VAL A 51 -10.30 -1.97 -7.84
N THR A 52 -10.65 -2.58 -8.97
CA THR A 52 -10.17 -2.18 -10.30
C THR A 52 -11.11 -1.18 -11.00
N ASP A 53 -12.31 -1.00 -10.48
CA ASP A 53 -13.32 -0.10 -11.02
C ASP A 53 -13.45 1.12 -10.09
N GLN A 54 -13.06 2.29 -10.58
CA GLN A 54 -13.11 3.53 -9.83
C GLN A 54 -14.52 3.90 -9.38
N SER A 55 -15.56 3.55 -10.17
CA SER A 55 -16.94 3.86 -9.84
C SER A 55 -17.45 3.12 -8.59
N LYS A 56 -16.80 2.02 -8.23
CA LYS A 56 -17.11 1.19 -7.05
C LYS A 56 -16.24 1.51 -5.84
N ALA A 57 -15.33 2.45 -5.98
CA ALA A 57 -14.40 2.80 -4.92
C ALA A 57 -14.96 3.89 -4.01
N THR A 58 -14.85 3.68 -2.71
CA THR A 58 -15.11 4.70 -1.69
C THR A 58 -13.99 5.75 -1.69
N TYR A 59 -12.77 5.31 -1.97
CA TYR A 59 -11.58 6.16 -2.01
C TYR A 59 -10.76 5.91 -3.27
N VAL A 60 -10.12 6.97 -3.75
CA VAL A 60 -9.10 6.92 -4.82
C VAL A 60 -7.75 7.19 -4.21
N LEU A 61 -6.82 6.28 -4.40
CA LEU A 61 -5.41 6.43 -4.02
C LEU A 61 -4.64 6.90 -5.25
N ARG A 62 -4.27 8.16 -5.25
CA ARG A 62 -3.53 8.82 -6.33
C ARG A 62 -2.07 9.02 -5.93
N SER A 63 -1.14 8.67 -6.79
CA SER A 63 0.27 8.99 -6.62
C SER A 63 0.72 10.06 -7.62
N ALA A 64 1.60 10.96 -7.18
CA ALA A 64 2.35 11.79 -8.10
C ALA A 64 3.36 10.91 -8.87
N PRO A 65 3.82 11.34 -10.07
CA PRO A 65 4.84 10.62 -10.80
C PRO A 65 6.03 10.28 -9.92
N VAL A 66 6.48 9.03 -10.01
CA VAL A 66 7.67 8.59 -9.27
C VAL A 66 8.89 9.23 -9.91
N GLU A 67 9.50 10.18 -9.23
CA GLU A 67 10.76 10.75 -9.67
C GLU A 67 11.92 9.87 -9.20
N VAL A 68 12.54 9.15 -10.12
CA VAL A 68 13.81 8.46 -9.87
C VAL A 68 14.91 9.27 -10.54
N LYS A 69 15.67 10.02 -9.76
CA LYS A 69 16.84 10.73 -10.24
C LYS A 69 18.01 9.76 -10.26
N SER A 70 18.29 9.18 -11.43
CA SER A 70 19.52 8.44 -11.67
C SER A 70 20.62 9.41 -12.10
N GLU A 71 21.80 9.33 -11.51
CA GLU A 71 22.96 10.03 -12.07
C GLU A 71 23.30 9.42 -13.43
N SER A 72 23.69 10.27 -14.40
CA SER A 72 24.10 9.79 -15.72
C SER A 72 25.28 8.82 -15.60
N THR A 73 25.32 7.81 -16.48
CA THR A 73 26.40 6.81 -16.48
C THR A 73 27.78 7.46 -16.53
N GLY A 74 27.94 8.56 -17.28
CA GLY A 74 29.19 9.32 -17.34
C GLY A 74 29.58 9.97 -16.00
N GLY A 75 28.62 10.50 -15.25
CA GLY A 75 28.85 11.06 -13.92
C GLY A 75 29.24 9.98 -12.89
N LYS A 76 28.62 8.80 -12.97
CA LYS A 76 28.99 7.65 -12.13
C LYS A 76 30.43 7.17 -12.38
N ILE A 77 30.82 7.05 -13.65
CA ILE A 77 32.18 6.63 -14.02
C ILE A 77 33.20 7.68 -13.59
N ALA A 78 32.94 8.96 -13.82
CA ALA A 78 33.86 10.04 -13.44
C ALA A 78 34.08 10.09 -11.92
N ARG A 79 33.02 9.91 -11.11
CA ARG A 79 33.16 9.83 -9.64
C ARG A 79 33.95 8.61 -9.19
N CYS A 80 33.71 7.44 -9.77
CA CYS A 80 34.45 6.23 -9.45
C CYS A 80 35.94 6.30 -9.79
N LEU A 81 36.32 7.13 -10.74
CA LEU A 81 37.74 7.34 -11.12
C LEU A 81 38.49 8.31 -10.20
N PHE A 82 37.80 9.24 -9.54
CA PHE A 82 38.40 10.32 -8.77
C PHE A 82 38.05 10.34 -7.28
N ALA A 83 37.06 9.53 -6.86
CA ALA A 83 36.61 9.39 -5.47
C ALA A 83 36.09 7.98 -5.23
N ASP A 84 35.94 7.61 -3.96
CA ASP A 84 35.33 6.33 -3.57
C ASP A 84 33.94 6.16 -4.23
N CYS A 85 33.70 4.98 -4.81
CA CYS A 85 32.41 4.60 -5.39
C CYS A 85 31.28 4.45 -4.35
N VAL A 86 31.51 4.89 -3.12
CA VAL A 86 30.56 4.86 -2.01
C VAL A 86 29.61 6.05 -2.15
N GLY A 87 28.31 5.79 -2.34
CA GLY A 87 27.27 6.82 -2.28
C GLY A 87 26.66 7.24 -3.63
N ILE A 88 26.91 6.52 -4.72
CA ILE A 88 26.19 6.72 -6.00
C ILE A 88 24.86 5.95 -5.92
N GLU A 89 23.88 6.56 -5.27
CA GLU A 89 22.56 5.95 -5.09
C GLU A 89 21.50 6.75 -5.83
N ASP A 90 20.67 6.05 -6.60
CA ASP A 90 19.48 6.64 -7.23
C ASP A 90 18.51 7.07 -6.14
N LYS A 91 18.07 8.32 -6.19
CA LYS A 91 17.08 8.88 -5.25
C LYS A 91 15.69 8.72 -5.85
N GLY A 92 14.80 8.10 -5.09
CA GLY A 92 13.39 8.00 -5.46
C GLY A 92 12.51 8.82 -4.51
N ASN A 93 11.56 9.53 -5.09
CA ASN A 93 10.54 10.28 -4.36
C ASN A 93 9.15 9.95 -4.90
N VAL A 94 8.19 9.71 -4.01
CA VAL A 94 6.78 9.55 -4.37
C VAL A 94 5.90 10.22 -3.33
N SER A 95 4.86 10.90 -3.78
CA SER A 95 3.81 11.45 -2.92
C SER A 95 2.49 10.78 -3.28
N VAL A 96 1.76 10.34 -2.27
CA VAL A 96 0.49 9.62 -2.42
C VAL A 96 -0.59 10.35 -1.65
N GLN A 97 -1.78 10.44 -2.24
CA GLN A 97 -2.96 11.09 -1.67
C GLN A 97 -4.14 10.13 -1.69
N LEU A 98 -4.90 10.08 -0.60
CA LEU A 98 -6.17 9.38 -0.52
C LEU A 98 -7.30 10.39 -0.62
N ILE A 99 -8.17 10.22 -1.60
CA ILE A 99 -9.26 11.13 -1.91
C ILE A 99 -10.58 10.37 -1.73
N GLU A 100 -11.50 10.91 -0.96
CA GLU A 100 -12.84 10.37 -0.85
C GLU A 100 -13.63 10.66 -2.12
N THR A 101 -14.18 9.61 -2.74
CA THR A 101 -14.85 9.71 -4.06
C THR A 101 -16.09 10.59 -4.02
N SER A 102 -16.88 10.52 -2.94
CA SER A 102 -18.16 11.23 -2.82
C SER A 102 -18.00 12.73 -2.63
N SER A 103 -17.02 13.16 -1.84
CA SER A 103 -16.80 14.57 -1.48
C SER A 103 -15.61 15.20 -2.23
N THR A 104 -14.85 14.42 -2.99
CA THR A 104 -13.57 14.82 -3.60
C THR A 104 -12.55 15.40 -2.61
N LYS A 105 -12.73 15.10 -1.33
CA LYS A 105 -11.88 15.60 -0.25
C LYS A 105 -10.65 14.71 -0.09
N MET A 106 -9.47 15.32 -0.02
CA MET A 106 -8.26 14.64 0.38
C MET A 106 -8.32 14.37 1.89
N VAL A 107 -8.33 13.09 2.26
CA VAL A 107 -8.44 12.66 3.67
C VAL A 107 -7.12 12.23 4.27
N TRP A 108 -6.14 11.88 3.42
CA TRP A 108 -4.79 11.51 3.84
C TRP A 108 -3.79 11.76 2.73
N ALA A 109 -2.56 12.09 3.09
CA ALA A 109 -1.44 12.20 2.18
C ALA A 109 -0.15 11.75 2.87
N TYR A 110 0.75 11.19 2.07
CA TYR A 110 2.06 10.75 2.54
C TYR A 110 3.11 10.88 1.44
N SER A 111 4.28 11.37 1.80
CA SER A 111 5.43 11.43 0.90
C SER A 111 6.57 10.60 1.45
N VAL A 112 7.22 9.87 0.57
CA VAL A 112 8.38 9.05 0.91
C VAL A 112 9.53 9.38 -0.01
N ASN A 113 10.73 9.49 0.57
CA ASN A 113 11.99 9.65 -0.13
C ASN A 113 12.91 8.49 0.23
N LYS A 114 13.44 7.79 -0.77
CA LYS A 114 14.40 6.71 -0.62
C LYS A 114 15.68 7.02 -1.37
N GLN A 115 16.81 6.74 -0.74
CA GLN A 115 18.14 7.08 -1.26
C GLN A 115 18.91 5.87 -1.78
N ARG A 116 18.27 4.74 -2.03
CA ARG A 116 18.94 3.50 -2.46
C ARG A 116 18.36 2.92 -3.73
N GLY A 117 19.20 2.80 -4.67
CA GLY A 117 19.39 2.08 -5.92
C GLY A 117 18.23 1.40 -6.66
N GLY A 118 17.93 1.89 -7.86
CA GLY A 118 17.26 1.20 -8.96
C GLY A 118 15.80 0.82 -8.74
N SER A 119 15.33 -0.18 -9.49
CA SER A 119 13.96 -0.72 -9.45
C SER A 119 13.49 -1.18 -8.05
N LYS A 120 14.41 -1.45 -7.14
CA LYS A 120 14.11 -1.73 -5.73
C LYS A 120 13.57 -0.51 -4.97
N ASN A 121 13.76 0.70 -5.49
CA ASN A 121 13.24 1.92 -4.87
C ASN A 121 11.73 2.01 -4.95
N GLU A 122 11.12 1.66 -6.08
CA GLU A 122 9.67 1.70 -6.27
C GLU A 122 8.98 0.74 -5.32
N GLN A 123 9.49 -0.49 -5.22
CA GLN A 123 8.97 -1.47 -4.26
C GLN A 123 9.13 -0.99 -2.81
N ALA A 124 10.30 -0.45 -2.46
CA ALA A 124 10.57 0.02 -1.10
C ALA A 124 9.71 1.25 -0.75
N MET A 125 9.45 2.14 -1.72
CA MET A 125 8.54 3.27 -1.56
C MET A 125 7.10 2.80 -1.39
N ALA A 126 6.63 1.87 -2.21
CA ALA A 126 5.30 1.28 -2.10
C ALA A 126 5.08 0.60 -0.74
N GLU A 127 6.07 -0.14 -0.24
CA GLU A 127 6.00 -0.77 1.08
C GLU A 127 5.95 0.26 2.22
N ALA A 128 6.68 1.36 2.10
CA ALA A 128 6.62 2.45 3.07
C ALA A 128 5.25 3.14 3.07
N VAL A 129 4.71 3.45 1.89
CA VAL A 129 3.34 3.99 1.73
C VAL A 129 2.32 3.06 2.35
N ALA A 130 2.35 1.76 2.00
CA ALA A 130 1.40 0.76 2.50
C ALA A 130 1.45 0.63 4.03
N LYS A 131 2.65 0.73 4.63
CA LYS A 131 2.81 0.71 6.09
C LYS A 131 2.09 1.90 6.74
N HIS A 132 2.37 3.12 6.27
CA HIS A 132 1.76 4.34 6.83
C HIS A 132 0.26 4.41 6.53
N PHE A 133 -0.18 3.91 5.39
CA PHE A 133 -1.60 3.79 5.06
C PHE A 133 -2.32 2.82 5.99
N LYS A 134 -1.70 1.68 6.32
CA LYS A 134 -2.24 0.74 7.31
C LYS A 134 -2.43 1.40 8.68
N ASP A 135 -1.44 2.20 9.11
CA ASP A 135 -1.51 2.89 10.40
C ASP A 135 -2.63 3.95 10.41
N TYR A 136 -2.90 4.58 9.27
CA TYR A 136 -4.01 5.52 9.10
C TYR A 136 -5.38 4.85 9.16
N VAL A 137 -5.56 3.75 8.42
CA VAL A 137 -6.86 3.03 8.33
C VAL A 137 -7.25 2.33 9.63
N LYS A 138 -6.29 2.04 10.52
CA LYS A 138 -6.54 1.40 11.81
C LYS A 138 -6.94 2.36 12.94
N LYS A 139 -6.87 3.67 12.71
CA LYS A 139 -7.30 4.70 13.68
C LYS A 139 -8.80 4.92 13.65
#